data_480c94e2edc917a584e68e1c1e082dcb
#
_entry.id   480c94e2edc917a584e68e1c1e082dcb
#
_cell.length_a   1.000
_cell.length_b   1.000
_cell.length_c   1.000
_cell.angle_alpha   90.00
_cell.angle_beta   90.00
_cell.angle_gamma   90.00
#
_symmetry.space_group_name_H-M   'P 1'
#
loop_
_entity.id
_entity.type
_entity.pdbx_description
1 polymer ?
#
loop_
_entity_poly.entity_id
_entity_poly.type
_entity_poly.pdbx_seq_one_letter_code
_entity_poly.pdbx_strand_id
1 'polypeptide(L)'
;MTARELAREYGVAVRFADLGDWGEHELRSEYDPARPEIRVHLRLAPELVPLAIGHELYHHREAIGEVRVLPTRAAREAAADAYARELTATQR
;
A
#
# COMPACT_ATOMS: atom_id res chain seq x y z
N MET A 1 -15.16 0.91 5.69
CA MET A 1 -13.98 0.08 5.99
C MET A 1 -12.71 0.88 5.77
N THR A 2 -11.79 0.88 6.73
CA THR A 2 -10.52 1.56 6.58
C THR A 2 -9.53 0.72 5.78
N ALA A 3 -8.44 1.35 5.30
CA ALA A 3 -7.38 0.60 4.62
C ALA A 3 -6.79 -0.50 5.52
N ARG A 4 -6.62 -0.21 6.81
CA ARG A 4 -6.16 -1.20 7.79
C ARG A 4 -7.12 -2.37 7.95
N GLU A 5 -8.40 -2.09 8.03
CA GLU A 5 -9.42 -3.13 8.13
C GLU A 5 -9.42 -4.00 6.87
N LEU A 6 -9.28 -3.38 5.71
CA LEU A 6 -9.21 -4.11 4.44
C LEU A 6 -7.96 -5.00 4.38
N ALA A 7 -6.81 -4.48 4.83
CA ALA A 7 -5.59 -5.28 4.93
C ALA A 7 -5.81 -6.52 5.80
N ARG A 8 -6.48 -6.34 6.93
CA ARG A 8 -6.81 -7.45 7.83
C ARG A 8 -7.69 -8.48 7.14
N GLU A 9 -8.69 -8.05 6.37
CA GLU A 9 -9.55 -8.97 5.64
C GLU A 9 -8.80 -9.77 4.59
N TYR A 10 -7.80 -9.17 3.95
CA TYR A 10 -6.93 -9.87 3.02
C TYR A 10 -5.90 -10.78 3.70
N GLY A 11 -5.81 -10.74 5.03
CA GLY A 11 -4.80 -11.49 5.77
C GLY A 11 -3.39 -10.89 5.62
N VAL A 12 -3.29 -9.60 5.35
CA VAL A 12 -2.02 -8.90 5.19
C VAL A 12 -1.69 -8.16 6.47
N ALA A 13 -0.54 -8.47 7.05
CA ALA A 13 -0.05 -7.76 8.24
C ALA A 13 0.43 -6.37 7.87
N VAL A 14 0.18 -5.40 8.75
CA VAL A 14 0.69 -4.04 8.61
C VAL A 14 1.65 -3.78 9.76
N ARG A 15 2.89 -3.42 9.43
CA ARG A 15 3.94 -3.11 10.40
C ARG A 15 4.55 -1.74 10.14
N PHE A 16 4.96 -1.09 11.21
CA PHE A 16 5.70 0.16 11.15
C PHE A 16 7.17 -0.14 11.42
N ALA A 17 8.05 0.34 10.54
CA ALA A 17 9.47 0.06 10.61
C ALA A 17 10.28 1.23 10.06
N ASP A 18 11.55 1.28 10.43
CA ASP A 18 12.49 2.22 9.84
C ASP A 18 12.91 1.65 8.48
N LEU A 19 12.41 2.26 7.41
CA LEU A 19 12.72 1.84 6.04
C LEU A 19 13.91 2.59 5.45
N GLY A 20 14.64 3.29 6.30
CA GLY A 20 15.80 4.05 5.88
C GLY A 20 15.42 5.42 5.31
N ASP A 21 16.42 6.14 4.82
CA ASP A 21 16.25 7.46 4.24
C ASP A 21 16.21 7.35 2.72
N TRP A 22 15.04 7.61 2.13
CA TRP A 22 14.84 7.52 0.69
C TRP A 22 14.72 8.89 0.03
N GLY A 23 15.08 9.91 0.73
CA GLY A 23 15.03 11.27 0.19
C GLY A 23 13.62 11.77 -0.04
N GLU A 24 13.23 11.98 -1.26
CA GLU A 24 12.06 12.78 -1.63
C GLU A 24 10.73 12.05 -1.76
N HIS A 25 10.66 10.77 -1.46
CA HIS A 25 9.40 10.04 -1.62
C HIS A 25 8.42 10.38 -0.51
N GLU A 26 7.22 10.81 -0.90
CA GLU A 26 6.16 11.15 0.05
C GLU A 26 5.58 9.92 0.74
N LEU A 27 5.43 8.82 0.01
CA LEU A 27 4.91 7.58 0.53
C LEU A 27 6.04 6.59 0.73
N ARG A 28 6.33 6.31 1.99
CA ARG A 28 7.37 5.37 2.37
C ARG A 28 6.74 4.10 2.89
N SER A 29 6.61 3.14 1.99
CA SER A 29 6.06 1.84 2.33
C SER A 29 6.59 0.79 1.36
N GLU A 30 6.47 -0.47 1.75
CA GLU A 30 6.85 -1.59 0.91
C GLU A 30 5.94 -2.79 1.17
N TYR A 31 5.85 -3.66 0.19
CA TYR A 31 5.04 -4.86 0.27
C TYR A 31 5.92 -6.10 0.10
N ASP A 32 5.77 -7.04 1.01
CA ASP A 32 6.45 -8.32 0.97
C ASP A 32 5.40 -9.41 0.67
N PRO A 33 5.40 -9.99 -0.54
CA PRO A 33 4.39 -10.98 -0.90
C PRO A 33 4.56 -12.32 -0.17
N ALA A 34 5.75 -12.60 0.33
CA ALA A 34 6.06 -13.89 0.94
C ALA A 34 5.39 -14.08 2.29
N ARG A 35 5.10 -13.00 3.02
CA ARG A 35 4.55 -13.12 4.38
C ARG A 35 3.05 -13.23 4.46
N PRO A 36 2.16 -12.54 3.71
CA PRO A 36 2.26 -11.21 3.13
C PRO A 36 2.23 -10.10 4.19
N GLU A 37 2.98 -9.06 3.95
CA GLU A 37 3.16 -7.98 4.92
C GLU A 37 3.36 -6.64 4.21
N ILE A 38 2.73 -5.61 4.77
CA ILE A 38 2.96 -4.22 4.35
C ILE A 38 3.77 -3.56 5.46
N ARG A 39 4.90 -2.95 5.10
CA ARG A 39 5.71 -2.16 6.03
C ARG A 39 5.58 -0.69 5.68
N VAL A 40 5.25 0.12 6.68
CA VAL A 40 5.08 1.57 6.55
C VAL A 40 6.17 2.23 7.37
N HIS A 41 6.80 3.28 6.81
CA HIS A 41 7.87 3.97 7.53
C HIS A 41 7.34 4.61 8.81
N LEU A 42 8.10 4.46 9.89
CA LEU A 42 7.80 5.02 11.21
C LEU A 42 7.53 6.52 11.19
N ARG A 43 8.21 7.26 10.31
CA ARG A 43 8.15 8.72 10.26
C ARG A 43 7.18 9.26 9.22
N LEU A 44 6.41 8.39 8.57
CA LEU A 44 5.39 8.86 7.64
C LEU A 44 4.31 9.62 8.40
N ALA A 45 3.89 10.77 7.86
CA ALA A 45 2.83 11.56 8.47
C ALA A 45 1.56 10.71 8.63
N PRO A 46 0.88 10.78 9.79
CA PRO A 46 -0.27 9.90 10.06
C PRO A 46 -1.37 9.97 9.00
N GLU A 47 -1.61 11.12 8.42
CA GLU A 47 -2.63 11.30 7.38
C GLU A 47 -2.30 10.60 6.07
N LEU A 48 -1.02 10.27 5.85
CA LEU A 48 -0.57 9.55 4.66
C LEU A 48 -0.56 8.03 4.85
N VAL A 49 -0.69 7.55 6.08
CA VAL A 49 -0.63 6.11 6.37
C VAL A 49 -1.71 5.32 5.64
N PRO A 50 -2.98 5.74 5.62
CA PRO A 50 -4.00 5.01 4.85
C PRO A 50 -3.70 4.93 3.36
N LEU A 51 -3.15 6.00 2.77
CA LEU A 51 -2.74 6.00 1.37
C LEU A 51 -1.62 5.00 1.11
N ALA A 52 -0.62 4.97 1.99
CA ALA A 52 0.49 4.03 1.88
C ALA A 52 -0.01 2.57 1.95
N ILE A 53 -0.89 2.28 2.90
CA ILE A 53 -1.47 0.94 3.04
C ILE A 53 -2.27 0.58 1.79
N GLY A 54 -3.10 1.49 1.30
CA GLY A 54 -3.90 1.26 0.09
C GLY A 54 -3.04 1.00 -1.14
N HIS A 55 -1.94 1.75 -1.31
CA HIS A 55 -0.99 1.55 -2.39
C HIS A 55 -0.41 0.12 -2.36
N GLU A 56 0.05 -0.32 -1.19
CA GLU A 56 0.64 -1.66 -1.07
C GLU A 56 -0.43 -2.76 -1.18
N LEU A 57 -1.66 -2.50 -0.76
CA LEU A 57 -2.77 -3.46 -0.95
C LEU A 57 -3.04 -3.71 -2.44
N TYR A 58 -2.88 -2.72 -3.30
CA TYR A 58 -2.99 -2.94 -4.73
C TYR A 58 -1.96 -3.96 -5.21
N HIS A 59 -0.72 -3.86 -4.74
CA HIS A 59 0.31 -4.82 -5.09
C HIS A 59 0.01 -6.22 -4.54
N HIS A 60 -0.65 -6.32 -3.38
CA HIS A 60 -1.13 -7.59 -2.88
C HIS A 60 -2.19 -8.19 -3.81
N ARG A 61 -3.11 -7.37 -4.30
CA ARG A 61 -4.14 -7.82 -5.24
C ARG A 61 -3.53 -8.32 -6.55
N GLU A 62 -2.45 -7.69 -7.00
CA GLU A 62 -1.68 -8.20 -8.14
C GLU A 62 -1.08 -9.58 -7.83
N ALA A 63 -0.47 -9.71 -6.65
CA ALA A 63 0.21 -10.93 -6.24
C ALA A 63 -0.73 -12.13 -6.13
N ILE A 64 -1.97 -11.91 -5.70
CA ILE A 64 -2.97 -12.99 -5.57
C ILE A 64 -3.82 -13.18 -6.82
N GLY A 65 -3.52 -12.44 -7.89
CA GLY A 65 -4.23 -12.59 -9.17
C GLY A 65 -5.61 -11.95 -9.22
N GLU A 66 -5.93 -11.08 -8.24
CA GLU A 66 -7.24 -10.42 -8.18
C GLU A 66 -7.35 -9.27 -9.18
N VAL A 67 -6.23 -8.63 -9.51
CA VAL A 67 -6.15 -7.62 -10.55
C VAL A 67 -5.05 -7.97 -11.53
N ARG A 68 -5.21 -7.53 -12.76
CA ARG A 68 -4.24 -7.76 -13.81
C ARG A 68 -2.95 -6.96 -13.55
N VAL A 69 -1.80 -7.59 -13.71
CA VAL A 69 -0.51 -6.92 -13.64
C VAL A 69 -0.30 -6.14 -14.94
N LEU A 70 -0.20 -4.82 -14.83
CA LEU A 70 0.00 -3.96 -15.99
C LEU A 70 1.45 -4.09 -16.52
N PRO A 71 1.68 -3.78 -17.82
CA PRO A 71 2.96 -4.14 -18.47
C PRO A 71 4.16 -3.30 -18.03
N THR A 72 3.95 -2.12 -17.44
CA THR A 72 5.08 -1.27 -17.03
C THR A 72 5.01 -0.95 -15.54
N ARG A 73 6.17 -0.69 -14.95
CA ARG A 73 6.24 -0.28 -13.54
C ARG A 73 5.49 1.03 -13.33
N ALA A 74 5.66 1.99 -14.24
CA ALA A 74 4.98 3.28 -14.14
C ALA A 74 3.46 3.12 -14.14
N ALA A 75 2.91 2.27 -15.00
CA ALA A 75 1.47 2.00 -15.04
C ALA A 75 1.00 1.31 -13.77
N ARG A 76 1.77 0.36 -13.25
CA ARG A 76 1.44 -0.34 -12.01
C ARG A 76 1.42 0.61 -10.82
N GLU A 77 2.42 1.48 -10.72
CA GLU A 77 2.49 2.45 -9.61
C GLU A 77 1.36 3.48 -9.71
N ALA A 78 1.05 3.96 -10.91
CA ALA A 78 -0.06 4.88 -11.10
C ALA A 78 -1.40 4.24 -10.72
N ALA A 79 -1.60 2.98 -11.08
CA ALA A 79 -2.81 2.25 -10.71
C ALA A 79 -2.91 2.03 -9.20
N ALA A 80 -1.79 1.72 -8.54
CA ALA A 80 -1.75 1.57 -7.09
C ALA A 80 -2.08 2.89 -6.38
N ASP A 81 -1.57 4.01 -6.86
CA ASP A 81 -1.87 5.32 -6.32
C ASP A 81 -3.35 5.69 -6.51
N ALA A 82 -3.90 5.42 -7.69
CA ALA A 82 -5.30 5.67 -7.97
C ALA A 82 -6.21 4.84 -7.06
N TYR A 83 -5.89 3.56 -6.89
CA TYR A 83 -6.62 2.67 -5.99
C TYR A 83 -6.60 3.19 -4.55
N ALA A 84 -5.42 3.60 -4.07
CA ALA A 84 -5.27 4.10 -2.71
C ALA A 84 -6.10 5.37 -2.49
N ARG A 85 -6.09 6.29 -3.44
CA ARG A 85 -6.88 7.52 -3.34
C ARG A 85 -8.38 7.23 -3.35
N GLU A 86 -8.83 6.35 -4.21
CA GLU A 86 -10.23 5.95 -4.27
C GLU A 86 -10.68 5.26 -2.98
N LEU A 87 -9.87 4.33 -2.49
CA LEU A 87 -10.13 3.60 -1.25
C LEU A 87 -10.27 4.57 -0.06
N THR A 88 -9.35 5.52 0.08
CA THR A 88 -9.38 6.47 1.20
C THR A 88 -10.48 7.51 1.07
N ALA A 89 -10.85 7.89 -0.15
CA ALA A 89 -11.94 8.83 -0.38
C ALA A 89 -13.30 8.27 0.04
N THR A 90 -13.51 6.97 -0.11
CA THR A 90 -14.78 6.31 0.23
C THR A 90 -14.96 6.05 1.72
N GLN A 91 -13.96 6.35 2.53
CA GLN A 91 -13.96 6.05 3.97
C GLN A 91 -14.27 7.25 4.87
N ARG A 92 -14.74 8.31 4.30
CA ARG A 92 -15.10 9.51 5.05
C ARG A 92 -16.52 9.43 5.62
#